data_9a6f05018829a420f44655a766e525a6
#
_entry.id   9a6f05018829a420f44655a766e525a6
#
_cell.length_a   1.000
_cell.length_b   1.000
_cell.length_c   1.000
_cell.angle_alpha   90.00
_cell.angle_beta   90.00
_cell.angle_gamma   90.00
#
_symmetry.space_group_name_H-M   'P 1'
#
loop_
_entity.id
_entity.type
_entity.pdbx_description
1 polymer ?
#
loop_
_entity_poly.entity_id
_entity_poly.type
_entity_poly.pdbx_seq_one_letter_code
_entity_poly.pdbx_strand_id
1 'polypeptide(L)'
;MTEQKEKFIASPEICAWADDEHDRYHVEITMPGVEKETIKLKIHEDSFFIKGETDTTIYIGSYAICCPVKPEETKAIYKNGLLKIDVPFVDPMENAVDVKIE
;
A
#
# COMPACT_ATOMS: atom_id res chain seq x y z
N MET A 1 5.43 29.97 -23.60
CA MET A 1 4.21 29.62 -22.86
C MET A 1 4.15 28.14 -22.67
N THR A 2 4.20 27.71 -21.45
CA THR A 2 4.15 26.31 -21.09
C THR A 2 2.70 25.88 -20.92
N GLU A 3 2.22 25.02 -21.82
CA GLU A 3 0.94 24.42 -21.64
C GLU A 3 1.05 23.32 -20.57
N GLN A 4 0.22 23.42 -19.55
CA GLN A 4 0.09 22.32 -18.61
C GLN A 4 -0.77 21.25 -19.26
N LYS A 5 -0.18 20.09 -19.48
CA LYS A 5 -0.94 18.94 -19.93
C LYS A 5 -1.84 18.49 -18.79
N GLU A 6 -3.13 18.48 -19.04
CA GLU A 6 -4.07 17.86 -18.13
C GLU A 6 -3.85 16.35 -18.16
N LYS A 7 -3.72 15.76 -16.98
CA LYS A 7 -3.59 14.31 -16.85
C LYS A 7 -4.91 13.73 -16.37
N PHE A 8 -5.23 12.55 -16.81
CA PHE A 8 -6.37 11.80 -16.29
C PHE A 8 -6.04 11.34 -14.88
N ILE A 9 -7.03 11.42 -14.01
CA ILE A 9 -6.92 10.90 -12.65
C ILE A 9 -7.65 9.58 -12.60
N ALA A 10 -6.97 8.54 -12.15
CA ALA A 10 -7.52 7.19 -12.10
C ALA A 10 -7.14 6.52 -10.79
N SER A 11 -7.98 5.57 -10.38
CA SER A 11 -7.65 4.67 -9.28
C SER A 11 -6.86 3.48 -9.83
N PRO A 12 -5.75 3.10 -9.24
CA PRO A 12 -5.04 1.92 -9.69
C PRO A 12 -5.79 0.63 -9.33
N GLU A 13 -5.53 -0.43 -10.06
CA GLU A 13 -6.01 -1.76 -9.69
C GLU A 13 -5.24 -2.25 -8.48
N ILE A 14 -5.96 -2.70 -7.47
CA ILE A 14 -5.36 -3.16 -6.22
C ILE A 14 -5.87 -4.55 -5.88
N CYS A 15 -4.93 -5.43 -5.58
CA CYS A 15 -5.21 -6.74 -5.04
C CYS A 15 -4.47 -6.87 -3.72
N ALA A 16 -5.19 -7.21 -2.67
CA ALA A 16 -4.62 -7.28 -1.33
C ALA A 16 -5.08 -8.54 -0.61
N TRP A 17 -4.18 -9.16 0.13
CA TRP A 17 -4.50 -10.37 0.87
C TRP A 17 -3.56 -10.57 2.05
N ALA A 18 -4.02 -11.31 3.05
CA ALA A 18 -3.17 -11.78 4.13
C ALA A 18 -2.58 -13.14 3.73
N ASP A 19 -1.39 -13.46 4.20
CA ASP A 19 -0.84 -14.79 3.99
C ASP A 19 -1.58 -15.83 4.85
N ASP A 20 -1.29 -17.12 4.62
CA ASP A 20 -2.02 -18.22 5.27
C ASP A 20 -1.92 -18.20 6.78
N GLU A 21 -0.83 -17.65 7.31
CA GLU A 21 -0.59 -17.57 8.75
C GLU A 21 -1.05 -16.24 9.35
N HIS A 22 -1.59 -15.34 8.52
CA HIS A 22 -1.98 -13.98 8.91
C HIS A 22 -0.83 -13.16 9.54
N ASP A 23 0.40 -13.47 9.15
CA ASP A 23 1.58 -12.76 9.63
C ASP A 23 1.85 -11.50 8.83
N ARG A 24 1.57 -11.51 7.54
CA ARG A 24 1.89 -10.42 6.62
C ARG A 24 0.73 -10.07 5.72
N TYR A 25 0.64 -8.78 5.45
CA TYR A 25 -0.31 -8.23 4.50
C TYR A 25 0.42 -7.95 3.18
N HIS A 26 -0.14 -8.44 2.10
CA HIS A 26 0.42 -8.28 0.77
C HIS A 26 -0.50 -7.42 -0.08
N VAL A 27 0.09 -6.47 -0.80
CA VAL A 27 -0.67 -5.62 -1.73
C VAL A 27 0.05 -5.62 -3.06
N GLU A 28 -0.71 -5.82 -4.13
CA GLU A 28 -0.20 -5.64 -5.49
C GLU A 28 -0.99 -4.52 -6.15
N ILE A 29 -0.28 -3.51 -6.63
CA ILE A 29 -0.89 -2.34 -7.25
C ILE A 29 -0.41 -2.26 -8.68
N THR A 30 -1.35 -2.33 -9.62
CA THR A 30 -1.07 -2.28 -11.05
C THR A 30 -1.07 -0.84 -11.51
N MET A 31 0.09 -0.35 -11.92
CA MET A 31 0.28 1.02 -12.40
C MET A 31 1.16 1.00 -13.65
N PRO A 32 0.65 0.50 -14.79
CA PRO A 32 1.48 0.35 -15.99
C PRO A 32 1.97 1.71 -16.51
N GLY A 33 3.23 1.75 -16.87
CA GLY A 33 3.83 2.95 -17.43
C GLY A 33 4.24 4.03 -16.43
N VAL A 34 3.98 3.80 -15.15
CA VAL A 34 4.36 4.76 -14.10
C VAL A 34 5.87 4.75 -13.93
N GLU A 35 6.45 5.93 -13.83
CA GLU A 35 7.87 6.08 -13.53
C GLU A 35 8.09 5.93 -12.02
N LYS A 36 9.04 5.09 -11.67
CA LYS A 36 9.35 4.77 -10.27
C LYS A 36 9.56 6.02 -9.42
N GLU A 37 10.21 7.03 -9.97
CA GLU A 37 10.55 8.27 -9.28
C GLU A 37 9.31 9.08 -8.88
N THR A 38 8.18 8.84 -9.54
CA THR A 38 6.93 9.55 -9.25
C THR A 38 6.10 8.86 -8.17
N ILE A 39 6.48 7.64 -7.78
CA ILE A 39 5.67 6.86 -6.84
C ILE A 39 5.83 7.42 -5.43
N LYS A 40 4.69 7.70 -4.81
CA LYS A 40 4.61 8.00 -3.38
C LYS A 40 3.76 6.95 -2.72
N LEU A 41 4.32 6.31 -1.71
CA LEU A 41 3.62 5.35 -0.89
C LEU A 41 3.73 5.79 0.56
N LYS A 42 2.59 5.96 1.20
CA LYS A 42 2.53 6.24 2.63
C LYS A 42 1.72 5.14 3.29
N ILE A 43 2.27 4.54 4.32
CA ILE A 43 1.58 3.49 5.07
C ILE A 43 1.38 3.95 6.50
N HIS A 44 0.14 3.85 6.95
CA HIS A 44 -0.26 4.01 8.33
C HIS A 44 -0.64 2.63 8.88
N GLU A 45 -0.82 2.51 10.17
CA GLU A 45 -1.14 1.21 10.78
C GLU A 45 -2.46 0.60 10.28
N ASP A 46 -3.37 1.40 9.74
CA ASP A 46 -4.70 0.93 9.30
C ASP A 46 -5.06 1.33 7.88
N SER A 47 -4.12 1.93 7.14
CA SER A 47 -4.41 2.43 5.80
C SER A 47 -3.12 2.67 5.01
N PHE A 48 -3.27 2.84 3.71
CA PHE A 48 -2.14 3.28 2.89
C PHE A 48 -2.61 4.24 1.80
N PHE A 49 -1.70 5.11 1.39
CA PHE A 49 -1.88 6.05 0.29
C PHE A 49 -0.87 5.73 -0.80
N ILE A 50 -1.34 5.74 -2.05
CA ILE A 50 -0.49 5.50 -3.21
C ILE A 50 -0.73 6.57 -4.26
N LYS A 51 0.35 7.03 -4.88
CA LYS A 51 0.30 7.93 -6.03
C LYS A 51 1.43 7.57 -6.98
N GLY A 52 1.14 7.58 -8.27
CA GLY A 52 2.12 7.39 -9.33
C GLY A 52 1.67 8.06 -10.59
N GLU A 53 2.61 8.46 -11.43
CA GLU A 53 2.29 9.23 -12.63
C GLU A 53 2.93 8.66 -13.88
N THR A 54 2.15 8.71 -14.97
CA THR A 54 2.64 8.55 -16.33
C THR A 54 2.58 9.91 -17.04
N ASP A 55 2.91 9.97 -18.31
CA ASP A 55 2.78 11.20 -19.10
C ASP A 55 1.33 11.69 -19.19
N THR A 56 0.36 10.78 -19.09
CA THR A 56 -1.05 11.08 -19.33
C THR A 56 -1.96 10.82 -18.14
N THR A 57 -1.50 10.09 -17.14
CA THR A 57 -2.36 9.61 -16.06
C THR A 57 -1.71 9.79 -14.70
N ILE A 58 -2.52 10.20 -13.74
CA ILE A 58 -2.14 10.18 -12.33
C ILE A 58 -2.96 9.08 -11.66
N TYR A 59 -2.28 8.06 -11.17
CA TYR A 59 -2.91 7.03 -10.33
C TYR A 59 -2.82 7.49 -8.88
N ILE A 60 -3.96 7.52 -8.20
CA ILE A 60 -4.00 8.00 -6.81
C ILE A 60 -5.12 7.29 -6.06
N GLY A 61 -4.87 6.96 -4.80
CA GLY A 61 -5.89 6.37 -3.94
C GLY A 61 -5.42 6.19 -2.52
N SER A 62 -6.41 6.13 -1.63
CA SER A 62 -6.21 5.79 -0.21
C SER A 62 -7.10 4.61 0.12
N TYR A 63 -6.57 3.65 0.84
CA TYR A 63 -7.25 2.37 1.08
C TYR A 63 -7.07 1.95 2.53
N ALA A 64 -8.15 1.42 3.10
CA ALA A 64 -8.11 0.88 4.45
C ALA A 64 -7.48 -0.50 4.45
N ILE A 65 -6.77 -0.81 5.53
CA ILE A 65 -6.24 -2.13 5.81
C ILE A 65 -7.10 -2.76 6.90
N CYS A 66 -7.46 -4.03 6.74
CA CYS A 66 -8.38 -4.70 7.66
C CYS A 66 -7.89 -4.79 9.11
N CYS A 67 -6.59 -4.81 9.30
CA CYS A 67 -5.99 -5.07 10.61
C CYS A 67 -4.73 -4.24 10.77
N PRO A 68 -4.35 -3.85 11.98
CA PRO A 68 -3.14 -3.04 12.16
C PRO A 68 -1.88 -3.70 11.64
N VAL A 69 -1.06 -2.92 10.95
CA VAL A 69 0.23 -3.35 10.41
C VAL A 69 1.35 -2.53 11.04
N LYS A 70 2.59 -2.95 10.81
CA LYS A 70 3.79 -2.25 11.27
C LYS A 70 4.39 -1.45 10.11
N PRO A 71 4.03 -0.17 9.94
CA PRO A 71 4.44 0.60 8.77
C PRO A 71 5.95 0.69 8.59
N GLU A 72 6.70 0.74 9.67
CA GLU A 72 8.16 0.87 9.66
C GLU A 72 8.86 -0.37 9.11
N GLU A 73 8.15 -1.50 9.00
CA GLU A 73 8.70 -2.74 8.46
C GLU A 73 8.19 -3.05 7.05
N THR A 74 7.63 -2.06 6.38
CA THR A 74 7.11 -2.21 5.02
C THR A 74 8.23 -2.41 4.02
N LYS A 75 8.04 -3.35 3.12
CA LYS A 75 8.90 -3.53 1.95
C LYS A 75 8.06 -3.30 0.71
N ALA A 76 8.60 -2.55 -0.25
CA ALA A 76 7.91 -2.27 -1.50
C ALA A 76 8.88 -2.39 -2.67
N ILE A 77 8.46 -3.07 -3.71
CA ILE A 77 9.25 -3.27 -4.92
C ILE A 77 8.37 -2.96 -6.12
N TYR A 78 8.84 -2.06 -6.99
CA TYR A 78 8.16 -1.74 -8.24
C TYR A 78 8.93 -2.33 -9.41
N LYS A 79 8.26 -3.13 -10.22
CA LYS A 79 8.87 -3.75 -11.39
C LYS A 79 7.80 -4.01 -12.45
N ASN A 80 8.09 -3.62 -13.68
CA ASN A 80 7.23 -3.91 -14.84
C ASN A 80 5.78 -3.48 -14.64
N GLY A 81 5.57 -2.29 -14.07
CA GLY A 81 4.22 -1.74 -13.87
C GLY A 81 3.49 -2.29 -12.66
N LEU A 82 4.12 -3.14 -11.87
CA LEU A 82 3.50 -3.74 -10.68
C LEU A 82 4.27 -3.35 -9.43
N LEU A 83 3.58 -2.71 -8.50
CA LEU A 83 4.12 -2.40 -7.18
C LEU A 83 3.66 -3.47 -6.21
N LYS A 84 4.63 -4.16 -5.61
CA LYS A 84 4.36 -5.18 -4.60
C LYS A 84 4.75 -4.63 -3.24
N ILE A 85 3.81 -4.67 -2.32
CA ILE A 85 4.01 -4.19 -0.95
C ILE A 85 3.81 -5.36 -0.01
N ASP A 86 4.70 -5.46 0.96
CA ASP A 86 4.70 -6.51 1.96
C ASP A 86 4.93 -5.85 3.32
N VAL A 87 4.01 -6.05 4.25
CA VAL A 87 4.09 -5.44 5.58
C VAL A 87 3.58 -6.44 6.62
N PRO A 88 4.29 -6.60 7.75
CA PRO A 88 3.80 -7.50 8.80
C PRO A 88 2.63 -6.90 9.56
N PHE A 89 1.71 -7.75 9.97
CA PHE A 89 0.65 -7.35 10.89
C PHE A 89 1.21 -7.16 12.29
N VAL A 90 0.58 -6.28 13.05
CA VAL A 90 0.81 -6.21 14.48
C VAL A 90 0.20 -7.46 15.11
N ASP A 91 0.95 -8.15 15.98
CA ASP A 91 0.40 -9.26 16.74
C ASP A 91 -0.58 -8.69 17.78
N PRO A 92 -1.88 -8.99 17.69
CA PRO A 92 -2.86 -8.44 18.62
C PRO A 92 -2.63 -8.89 20.07
N MET A 93 -1.84 -9.94 20.25
CA MET A 93 -1.52 -10.45 21.58
C MET A 93 -0.16 -10.02 22.10
N GLU A 94 0.59 -9.21 21.36
CA GLU A 94 1.95 -8.81 21.71
C GLU A 94 2.07 -8.20 23.10
N ASN A 95 1.07 -7.41 23.51
CA ASN A 95 1.02 -6.78 24.83
C ASN A 95 -0.13 -7.31 25.68
N ALA A 96 -0.61 -8.49 25.36
CA ALA A 96 -1.71 -9.08 26.11
C ALA A 96 -1.28 -9.50 27.50
N VAL A 97 -2.19 -9.37 28.44
CA VAL A 97 -1.97 -9.71 29.84
C VAL A 97 -2.89 -10.87 30.22
N ASP A 98 -2.34 -11.84 30.93
CA ASP A 98 -3.15 -12.93 31.47
C ASP A 98 -4.07 -12.39 32.58
N VAL A 99 -5.35 -12.67 32.43
CA VAL A 99 -6.35 -12.22 33.40
C VAL A 99 -6.79 -13.41 34.22
N LYS A 100 -6.73 -13.24 35.52
CA LYS A 100 -7.21 -14.26 36.45
C LYS A 100 -8.74 -14.23 36.44
N ILE A 101 -9.33 -15.41 36.25
CA ILE A 101 -10.79 -15.56 36.25
C ILE A 101 -11.22 -16.00 37.65
N GLU A 102 -12.08 -15.19 38.22
CA GLU A 102 -12.66 -15.49 39.54
C GLU A 102 -13.97 -16.25 39.40
#